data_ad2d48523510c3442bea5767d478a290
#
_entry.id   ad2d48523510c3442bea5767d478a290
#
_cell.length_a   1.000
_cell.length_b   1.000
_cell.length_c   1.000
_cell.angle_alpha   90.00
_cell.angle_beta   90.00
_cell.angle_gamma   90.00
#
_symmetry.space_group_name_H-M   'P 1'
#
loop_
_entity.id
_entity.type
_entity.pdbx_description
1 polymer ?
#
loop_
_entity_poly.entity_id
_entity_poly.type
_entity_poly.pdbx_seq_one_letter_code
_entity_poly.pdbx_strand_id
1 'polypeptide(L)'
;LTSSALYSEALLIVSSEYPVWQQIIYATHGHHHNVMTPIPMQPGDILLHGHTHVPAWEPFGNENLYLNPGSVSIPKENSAHSYMILEDGLAKWKNLYGEVYHELML
;
A
#
# COMPACT_ATOMS: atom_id res chain seq x y z
N LEU A 1 -17.48 5.34 3.48
CA LEU A 1 -16.70 4.38 4.23
C LEU A 1 -15.26 4.83 4.35
N THR A 2 -14.77 4.99 5.57
CA THR A 2 -13.39 5.35 5.82
C THR A 2 -12.83 4.44 6.90
N SER A 3 -11.65 3.90 6.65
CA SER A 3 -10.91 3.14 7.65
C SER A 3 -9.42 3.44 7.52
N SER A 4 -8.68 3.22 8.59
CA SER A 4 -7.24 3.41 8.59
C SER A 4 -6.56 2.24 9.30
N ALA A 5 -5.32 1.96 8.92
CA ALA A 5 -4.51 0.91 9.53
C ALA A 5 -3.06 1.35 9.59
N LEU A 6 -2.39 0.99 10.69
CA LEU A 6 -0.97 1.25 10.90
C LEU A 6 -0.26 -0.10 11.02
N TYR A 7 0.66 -0.37 10.09
CA TYR A 7 1.44 -1.59 10.05
C TYR A 7 2.92 -1.23 10.06
N SER A 8 3.61 -1.39 11.21
CA SER A 8 5.06 -1.17 11.31
C SER A 8 5.47 0.19 10.70
N GLU A 9 4.96 1.29 11.24
CA GLU A 9 5.22 2.65 10.74
C GLU A 9 4.58 2.94 9.38
N ALA A 10 3.86 1.99 8.80
CA ALA A 10 3.15 2.17 7.53
C ALA A 10 1.70 2.54 7.80
N LEU A 11 1.24 3.64 7.24
CA LEU A 11 -0.12 4.13 7.40
C LEU A 11 -0.85 4.07 6.06
N LEU A 12 -2.01 3.43 6.06
CA LEU A 12 -2.93 3.36 4.94
C LEU A 12 -4.28 3.93 5.35
N ILE A 13 -4.79 4.86 4.56
CA ILE A 13 -6.13 5.39 4.71
C ILE A 13 -6.96 4.96 3.52
N VAL A 14 -8.10 4.28 3.79
CA VAL A 14 -9.03 3.84 2.76
C VAL A 14 -10.29 4.68 2.87
N SER A 15 -10.67 5.33 1.77
CA SER A 15 -11.87 6.12 1.69
C SER A 15 -12.60 5.81 0.39
N SER A 16 -13.86 5.40 0.48
CA SER A 16 -14.69 5.11 -0.69
C SER A 16 -16.15 5.30 -0.33
N GLU A 17 -16.91 5.91 -1.24
CA GLU A 17 -18.37 6.04 -1.08
C GLU A 17 -19.07 4.71 -1.35
N TYR A 18 -18.47 3.87 -2.20
CA TYR A 18 -19.05 2.60 -2.63
C TYR A 18 -18.01 1.49 -2.55
N PRO A 19 -18.40 0.26 -2.22
CA PRO A 19 -17.51 -0.89 -2.27
C PRO A 19 -17.27 -1.31 -3.73
N VAL A 20 -16.41 -0.58 -4.44
CA VAL A 20 -16.18 -0.78 -5.89
C VAL A 20 -15.06 -1.75 -6.20
N TRP A 21 -14.50 -2.42 -5.22
CA TRP A 21 -13.30 -3.24 -5.37
C TRP A 21 -13.65 -4.64 -5.81
N GLN A 22 -13.18 -5.02 -7.00
CA GLN A 22 -13.27 -6.39 -7.50
C GLN A 22 -11.99 -7.17 -7.21
N GLN A 23 -10.99 -6.52 -6.66
CA GLN A 23 -9.73 -7.12 -6.25
C GLN A 23 -9.72 -7.31 -4.74
N ILE A 24 -9.03 -8.36 -4.29
CA ILE A 24 -8.76 -8.56 -2.86
C ILE A 24 -7.44 -7.88 -2.53
N ILE A 25 -7.43 -7.09 -1.48
CA ILE A 25 -6.22 -6.48 -0.95
C ILE A 25 -5.83 -7.23 0.31
N TYR A 26 -4.67 -7.88 0.26
CA TYR A 26 -4.10 -8.59 1.41
C TYR A 26 -3.12 -7.64 2.08
N ALA A 27 -3.46 -7.17 3.28
CA ALA A 27 -2.61 -6.26 4.04
C ALA A 27 -1.92 -7.02 5.17
N THR A 28 -0.60 -6.98 5.20
CA THR A 28 0.21 -7.64 6.24
C THR A 28 1.29 -6.69 6.73
N HIS A 29 1.97 -7.08 7.83
CA HIS A 29 3.14 -6.34 8.28
C HIS A 29 4.28 -6.43 7.26
N GLY A 30 4.51 -7.62 6.71
CA GLY A 30 5.55 -7.84 5.71
C GLY A 30 6.76 -8.61 6.20
N HIS A 31 6.86 -8.95 7.51
CA HIS A 31 8.01 -9.71 7.99
C HIS A 31 7.86 -11.22 7.77
N HIS A 32 6.63 -11.73 7.70
CA HIS A 32 6.35 -13.13 7.35
C HIS A 32 5.82 -13.27 5.93
N HIS A 33 4.79 -12.49 5.59
CA HIS A 33 4.17 -12.50 4.27
C HIS A 33 4.50 -11.19 3.56
N ASN A 34 5.32 -11.28 2.51
CA ASN A 34 5.76 -10.14 1.72
C ASN A 34 5.92 -10.56 0.26
N VAL A 35 6.48 -9.70 -0.58
CA VAL A 35 6.64 -9.97 -2.00
C VAL A 35 7.55 -11.19 -2.28
N MET A 36 8.45 -11.52 -1.36
CA MET A 36 9.36 -12.68 -1.49
C MET A 36 8.71 -13.98 -1.00
N THR A 37 7.76 -13.88 -0.05
CA THR A 37 7.03 -15.04 0.51
C THR A 37 5.54 -14.68 0.55
N PRO A 38 4.89 -14.49 -0.62
CA PRO A 38 3.53 -13.99 -0.65
C PRO A 38 2.50 -15.03 -0.23
N ILE A 39 1.36 -14.54 0.23
CA ILE A 39 0.16 -15.34 0.42
C ILE A 39 -0.31 -15.82 -0.96
N PRO A 40 -0.85 -17.04 -1.12
CA PRO A 40 -1.45 -17.45 -2.38
C PRO A 40 -2.57 -16.48 -2.79
N MET A 41 -2.47 -15.93 -3.99
CA MET A 41 -3.38 -14.88 -4.47
C MET A 41 -3.88 -15.20 -5.86
N GLN A 42 -5.07 -14.67 -6.18
CA GLN A 42 -5.59 -14.73 -7.55
C GLN A 42 -4.97 -13.62 -8.40
N PRO A 43 -4.89 -13.80 -9.73
CA PRO A 43 -4.46 -12.73 -10.62
C PRO A 43 -5.29 -11.46 -10.39
N GLY A 44 -4.65 -10.31 -10.35
CA GLY A 44 -5.30 -9.02 -10.10
C GLY A 44 -5.39 -8.63 -8.64
N ASP A 45 -5.16 -9.55 -7.72
CA ASP A 45 -5.16 -9.23 -6.29
C ASP A 45 -3.91 -8.43 -5.90
N ILE A 46 -4.02 -7.70 -4.79
CA ILE A 46 -3.00 -6.75 -4.35
C ILE A 46 -2.44 -7.19 -3.01
N LEU A 47 -1.11 -7.20 -2.89
CA LEU A 47 -0.41 -7.37 -1.63
C LEU A 47 0.07 -5.99 -1.14
N LEU A 48 -0.38 -5.60 0.06
CA LEU A 48 0.04 -4.37 0.69
C LEU A 48 0.78 -4.69 1.97
N HIS A 49 2.02 -4.26 2.09
CA HIS A 49 2.77 -4.44 3.33
C HIS A 49 3.75 -3.31 3.57
N GLY A 50 4.13 -3.13 4.84
CA GLY A 50 5.16 -2.20 5.26
C GLY A 50 6.48 -2.92 5.50
N HIS A 51 7.02 -2.83 6.70
CA HIS A 51 8.26 -3.45 7.16
C HIS A 51 9.54 -2.88 6.58
N THR A 52 9.63 -2.71 5.26
CA THR A 52 10.85 -2.22 4.61
C THR A 52 11.11 -0.74 4.85
N HIS A 53 10.08 0.04 5.20
CA HIS A 53 10.12 1.51 5.33
C HIS A 53 10.44 2.22 4.00
N VAL A 54 10.16 1.57 2.87
CA VAL A 54 10.39 2.11 1.52
C VAL A 54 9.09 2.04 0.73
N PRO A 55 8.58 3.16 0.19
CA PRO A 55 7.38 3.13 -0.64
C PRO A 55 7.59 2.27 -1.87
N ALA A 56 6.55 1.56 -2.30
CA ALA A 56 6.63 0.72 -3.49
C ALA A 56 5.29 0.62 -4.19
N TRP A 57 5.33 0.40 -5.51
CA TRP A 57 4.18 0.18 -6.39
C TRP A 57 4.63 -0.67 -7.57
N GLU A 58 4.83 -1.97 -7.33
CA GLU A 58 5.50 -2.86 -8.27
C GLU A 58 4.63 -4.06 -8.64
N PRO A 59 4.59 -4.45 -9.91
CA PRO A 59 4.00 -5.71 -10.30
C PRO A 59 4.84 -6.88 -9.79
N PHE A 60 4.19 -7.96 -9.44
CA PHE A 60 4.86 -9.21 -9.09
C PHE A 60 3.95 -10.40 -9.36
N GLY A 61 4.53 -11.61 -9.31
CA GLY A 61 3.77 -12.84 -9.43
C GLY A 61 2.98 -12.92 -10.73
N ASN A 62 1.74 -13.41 -10.65
CA ASN A 62 0.85 -13.60 -11.76
C ASN A 62 -0.19 -12.49 -11.82
N GLU A 63 0.17 -11.37 -12.45
CA GLU A 63 -0.67 -10.17 -12.55
C GLU A 63 -1.08 -9.61 -11.20
N ASN A 64 -0.22 -9.72 -10.21
CA ASN A 64 -0.42 -9.14 -8.89
C ASN A 64 0.32 -7.81 -8.77
N LEU A 65 -0.03 -7.04 -7.76
CA LEU A 65 0.57 -5.74 -7.48
C LEU A 65 1.00 -5.68 -6.03
N TYR A 66 2.23 -5.24 -5.80
CA TYR A 66 2.78 -4.98 -4.48
C TYR A 66 2.75 -3.49 -4.21
N LEU A 67 2.11 -3.09 -3.11
CA LEU A 67 2.06 -1.71 -2.66
C LEU A 67 2.66 -1.60 -1.25
N ASN A 68 3.44 -0.55 -1.03
CA ASN A 68 4.00 -0.25 0.28
C ASN A 68 3.85 1.25 0.54
N PRO A 69 3.20 1.64 1.65
CA PRO A 69 3.03 3.06 1.98
C PRO A 69 4.32 3.80 2.31
N GLY A 70 5.42 3.10 2.57
CA GLY A 70 6.62 3.69 3.12
C GLY A 70 6.51 3.82 4.63
N SER A 71 7.23 4.76 5.21
CA SER A 71 7.23 4.96 6.66
C SER A 71 6.83 6.40 7.01
N VAL A 72 5.96 6.52 8.00
CA VAL A 72 5.54 7.82 8.51
C VAL A 72 6.67 8.48 9.31
N SER A 73 7.43 7.71 10.09
CA SER A 73 8.40 8.27 11.03
C SER A 73 9.85 7.90 10.73
N ILE A 74 10.12 6.75 10.10
CA ILE A 74 11.50 6.26 9.87
C ILE A 74 11.66 5.79 8.42
N PRO A 75 11.58 6.70 7.45
CA PRO A 75 11.77 6.32 6.05
C PRO A 75 13.21 5.89 5.79
N LYS A 76 13.39 4.96 4.85
CA LYS A 76 14.69 4.44 4.44
C LYS A 76 14.94 4.71 2.95
N GLU A 77 16.18 4.51 2.53
CA GLU A 77 16.62 4.70 1.12
C GLU A 77 16.27 6.08 0.57
N ASN A 78 16.44 7.12 1.40
CA ASN A 78 16.16 8.52 1.06
C ASN A 78 14.70 8.76 0.63
N SER A 79 13.78 7.91 1.05
CA SER A 79 12.37 8.11 0.77
C SER A 79 11.77 9.18 1.69
N ALA A 80 10.66 9.78 1.26
CA ALA A 80 9.95 10.76 2.07
C ALA A 80 9.25 10.08 3.24
N HIS A 81 8.96 10.83 4.30
CA HIS A 81 7.96 10.43 5.28
C HIS A 81 6.63 10.30 4.54
N SER A 82 6.03 9.12 4.55
CA SER A 82 5.04 8.76 3.55
C SER A 82 3.89 7.94 4.12
N TYR A 83 2.72 8.12 3.54
CA TYR A 83 1.55 7.28 3.78
C TYR A 83 0.75 7.16 2.49
N MET A 84 -0.23 6.25 2.49
CA MET A 84 -1.09 6.02 1.33
C MET A 84 -2.54 6.33 1.64
N ILE A 85 -3.25 6.77 0.61
CA ILE A 85 -4.70 6.84 0.60
C ILE A 85 -5.21 5.99 -0.57
N LEU A 86 -6.19 5.12 -0.29
CA LEU A 86 -6.95 4.42 -1.31
C LEU A 86 -8.33 5.04 -1.37
N GLU A 87 -8.65 5.67 -2.48
CA GLU A 87 -9.90 6.40 -2.64
C GLU A 87 -10.51 6.09 -4.01
N ASP A 88 -11.64 5.41 -4.02
CA ASP A 88 -12.40 5.09 -5.23
C ASP A 88 -11.55 4.47 -6.35
N GLY A 89 -10.72 3.49 -5.99
CA GLY A 89 -9.87 2.78 -6.94
C GLY A 89 -8.58 3.48 -7.30
N LEU A 90 -8.30 4.64 -6.70
CA LEU A 90 -7.06 5.38 -6.92
C LEU A 90 -6.17 5.28 -5.68
N ALA A 91 -4.95 4.80 -5.88
CA ALA A 91 -3.94 4.76 -4.83
C ALA A 91 -3.08 6.02 -4.91
N LYS A 92 -2.92 6.70 -3.79
CA LYS A 92 -2.11 7.92 -3.70
C LYS A 92 -1.09 7.78 -2.59
N TRP A 93 0.16 8.10 -2.89
CA TRP A 93 1.24 8.21 -1.90
C TRP A 93 1.45 9.68 -1.58
N LYS A 94 1.39 10.03 -0.30
CA LYS A 94 1.49 11.40 0.17
C LYS A 94 2.63 11.56 1.18
N ASN A 95 3.26 12.72 1.19
CA ASN A 95 4.21 13.09 2.23
C ASN A 95 3.46 13.73 3.42
N LEU A 96 4.19 14.10 4.47
CA LEU A 96 3.59 14.69 5.68
C LEU A 96 3.12 16.14 5.49
N TYR A 97 3.42 16.76 4.36
CA TYR A 97 2.87 18.07 3.99
C TYR A 97 1.53 17.96 3.27
N GLY A 98 1.03 16.72 3.07
CA GLY A 98 -0.22 16.49 2.37
C GLY A 98 -0.09 16.50 0.85
N GLU A 99 1.14 16.51 0.33
CA GLU A 99 1.37 16.51 -1.11
C GLU A 99 1.37 15.08 -1.66
N VAL A 100 0.64 14.87 -2.76
CA VAL A 100 0.64 13.60 -3.47
C VAL A 100 1.89 13.56 -4.35
N TYR A 101 2.74 12.55 -4.15
CA TYR A 101 3.95 12.43 -4.96
C TYR A 101 3.90 11.23 -5.91
N HIS A 102 2.94 10.33 -5.76
CA HIS A 102 2.69 9.24 -6.70
C HIS A 102 1.24 8.81 -6.67
N GLU A 103 0.69 8.49 -7.83
CA GLU A 103 -0.68 7.99 -7.97
C GLU A 103 -0.69 6.75 -8.86
N LEU A 104 -1.61 5.83 -8.56
CA LEU A 104 -1.79 4.61 -9.35
C LEU A 104 -3.26 4.23 -9.38
N MET A 105 -3.82 4.06 -10.57
CA MET A 105 -5.18 3.55 -10.73
C MET A 105 -5.17 2.02 -10.58
N LEU A 106 -6.00 1.52 -9.72
CA LEU A 106 -6.09 0.09 -9.43
C LEU A 106 -7.17 -0.61 -10.28
#